data_6021e81a2cf67a332546c42aefb69eb7
#
_entry.id   6021e81a2cf67a332546c42aefb69eb7
#
_cell.length_a   1.000
_cell.length_b   1.000
_cell.length_c   1.000
_cell.angle_alpha   90.00
_cell.angle_beta   90.00
_cell.angle_gamma   90.00
#
_symmetry.space_group_name_H-M   'P 1'
#
loop_
_entity.id
_entity.type
_entity.pdbx_description
1 polymer ?
#
loop_
_entity_poly.entity_id
_entity_poly.type
_entity_poly.pdbx_seq_one_letter_code
_entity_poly.pdbx_strand_id
1 'polypeptide(L)'
;MGLMSLSGRPEHVRRQISAAARAFTEGKLLPRVDVLALQEADMRTKRTGGHHVAEELAAELGMHWAHEAAGIPRGVKPVKRQWWLDFEEPIDLQDTGDTGVALLSRLPLKDVTRIDLPWQECQWRPRLAIAATISVGTQDVRIFNAHVDPHAAVDGQLAQLEVIATQTEATTLPTIVLGDFNTLSRQKCIETREFLEARGYTTPFPTGTPTWRTTVLKMHADWIFVRGVKIERWGVAKPLNVSDHWPIWAEVAVE
;
A
#
# COMPACT_ATOMS: atom_id res chain seq x y z
N MET A 1 -1.23 14.17 2.35
CA MET A 1 -0.57 14.84 3.52
C MET A 1 -0.84 16.33 3.51
N GLY A 2 -1.40 16.88 4.61
CA GLY A 2 -1.67 18.31 4.72
C GLY A 2 -0.38 19.13 4.68
N LEU A 3 -0.44 20.27 4.01
CA LEU A 3 0.60 21.29 3.91
C LEU A 3 1.12 21.69 5.32
N MET A 4 2.22 21.10 5.76
CA MET A 4 2.98 21.58 6.90
C MET A 4 4.26 22.28 6.42
N SER A 5 4.67 23.31 7.15
CA SER A 5 5.92 24.03 6.87
C SER A 5 7.12 23.07 6.84
N LEU A 6 8.03 23.27 5.91
CA LEU A 6 9.22 22.43 5.71
C LEU A 6 10.09 22.28 6.97
N SER A 7 10.07 23.23 7.88
CA SER A 7 10.94 23.27 9.06
C SER A 7 10.54 22.30 10.21
N GLY A 8 9.29 21.86 10.26
CA GLY A 8 8.82 20.91 11.30
C GLY A 8 8.59 19.49 10.82
N ARG A 9 8.87 19.21 9.55
CA ARG A 9 8.54 17.92 8.91
C ARG A 9 9.30 16.71 9.47
N PRO A 10 10.62 16.76 9.70
CA PRO A 10 11.33 15.59 10.21
C PRO A 10 10.76 15.09 11.53
N GLU A 11 10.55 15.99 12.48
CA GLU A 11 9.98 15.64 13.78
C GLU A 11 8.51 15.19 13.67
N HIS A 12 7.75 15.77 12.73
CA HIS A 12 6.38 15.36 12.47
C HIS A 12 6.33 13.94 11.92
N VAL A 13 7.14 13.63 10.91
CA VAL A 13 7.25 12.28 10.32
C VAL A 13 7.67 11.27 11.38
N ARG A 14 8.69 11.59 12.19
CA ARG A 14 9.11 10.74 13.31
C ARG A 14 7.98 10.47 14.29
N ARG A 15 7.21 11.49 14.68
CA ARG A 15 6.04 11.31 15.57
C ARG A 15 4.97 10.44 14.93
N GLN A 16 4.73 10.55 13.62
CA GLN A 16 3.79 9.70 12.90
C GLN A 16 4.26 8.25 12.85
N ILE A 17 5.54 7.99 12.59
CA ILE A 17 6.13 6.65 12.63
C ILE A 17 5.92 6.03 14.01
N SER A 18 6.30 6.72 15.09
CA SER A 18 6.13 6.22 16.44
C SER A 18 4.65 6.07 16.85
N ALA A 19 3.75 6.92 16.36
CA ALA A 19 2.32 6.77 16.59
C ALA A 19 1.74 5.54 15.87
N ALA A 20 2.18 5.29 14.63
CA ALA A 20 1.82 4.11 13.87
C ALA A 20 2.35 2.84 14.55
N ALA A 21 3.62 2.81 14.95
CA ALA A 21 4.22 1.68 15.66
C ALA A 21 3.45 1.33 16.94
N ARG A 22 3.09 2.32 17.75
CA ARG A 22 2.24 2.09 18.93
C ARG A 22 0.88 1.51 18.57
N ALA A 23 0.21 2.06 17.56
CA ALA A 23 -1.11 1.58 17.16
C ALA A 23 -1.07 0.11 16.69
N PHE A 24 0.00 -0.27 15.97
CA PHE A 24 0.19 -1.64 15.46
C PHE A 24 0.63 -2.65 16.52
N THR A 25 1.07 -2.19 17.69
CA THR A 25 1.47 -3.05 18.81
C THR A 25 0.45 -3.12 19.95
N GLU A 26 -0.30 -2.06 20.19
CA GLU A 26 -1.22 -1.97 21.35
C GLU A 26 -2.46 -2.87 21.23
N GLY A 27 -2.84 -3.31 20.05
CA GLY A 27 -4.02 -4.16 19.82
C GLY A 27 -5.37 -3.52 20.13
N LYS A 28 -5.43 -2.18 20.26
CA LYS A 28 -6.67 -1.45 20.61
C LYS A 28 -7.56 -1.12 19.41
N LEU A 29 -6.94 -0.67 18.31
CA LEU A 29 -7.65 -0.26 17.09
C LEU A 29 -7.65 -1.34 16.02
N LEU A 30 -6.68 -2.21 16.06
CA LEU A 30 -6.49 -3.35 15.18
C LEU A 30 -5.72 -4.44 15.96
N PRO A 31 -5.80 -5.71 15.57
CA PRO A 31 -5.01 -6.77 16.19
C PRO A 31 -3.51 -6.51 16.02
N ARG A 32 -2.69 -7.25 16.76
CA ARG A 32 -1.25 -7.22 16.58
C ARG A 32 -0.91 -7.62 15.14
N VAL A 33 -0.17 -6.76 14.46
CA VAL A 33 0.17 -6.95 13.04
C VAL A 33 1.38 -7.85 12.89
N ASP A 34 1.25 -8.91 12.08
CA ASP A 34 2.37 -9.78 11.69
C ASP A 34 2.99 -9.38 10.36
N VAL A 35 2.18 -8.87 9.44
CA VAL A 35 2.61 -8.31 8.15
C VAL A 35 1.97 -6.95 7.94
N LEU A 36 2.76 -5.98 7.53
CA LEU A 36 2.34 -4.62 7.21
C LEU A 36 2.79 -4.25 5.80
N ALA A 37 1.86 -3.75 5.00
CA ALA A 37 2.11 -3.25 3.67
C ALA A 37 1.98 -1.72 3.65
N LEU A 38 2.97 -1.06 3.08
CA LEU A 38 3.02 0.38 2.95
C LEU A 38 3.05 0.78 1.48
N GLN A 39 2.30 1.81 1.14
CA GLN A 39 2.35 2.52 -0.12
C GLN A 39 2.84 3.95 0.18
N GLU A 40 3.39 4.62 -0.83
CA GLU A 40 4.02 5.94 -0.67
C GLU A 40 5.04 5.98 0.47
N ALA A 41 5.73 4.87 0.69
CA ALA A 41 6.77 4.77 1.70
C ALA A 41 8.02 5.52 1.23
N ASP A 42 8.20 6.73 1.73
CA ASP A 42 9.34 7.56 1.38
C ASP A 42 10.66 6.99 1.93
N MET A 43 11.67 7.00 1.06
CA MET A 43 13.03 6.61 1.34
C MET A 43 13.93 7.83 1.22
N ARG A 44 14.23 8.45 2.36
CA ARG A 44 15.19 9.57 2.51
C ARG A 44 14.90 10.81 1.66
N THR A 45 13.62 11.07 1.35
CA THR A 45 13.23 12.28 0.63
C THR A 45 13.36 13.53 1.51
N LYS A 46 13.64 14.69 0.89
CA LYS A 46 13.64 15.97 1.59
C LYS A 46 12.28 16.30 2.21
N ARG A 47 11.19 15.93 1.53
CA ARG A 47 9.82 16.17 2.02
C ARG A 47 9.52 15.42 3.32
N THR A 48 10.18 14.30 3.58
CA THR A 48 10.09 13.59 4.86
C THR A 48 11.23 13.92 5.81
N GLY A 49 12.11 14.88 5.46
CA GLY A 49 13.25 15.26 6.29
C GLY A 49 14.36 14.22 6.32
N GLY A 50 14.47 13.39 5.28
CA GLY A 50 15.50 12.36 5.15
C GLY A 50 15.16 11.03 5.83
N HIS A 51 13.96 10.88 6.39
CA HIS A 51 13.53 9.61 7.00
C HIS A 51 13.34 8.50 5.96
N HIS A 52 13.74 7.29 6.30
CA HIS A 52 13.38 6.08 5.60
C HIS A 52 12.21 5.42 6.33
N VAL A 53 10.99 5.75 5.90
CA VAL A 53 9.76 5.42 6.64
C VAL A 53 9.62 3.92 6.92
N ALA A 54 9.86 3.07 5.92
CA ALA A 54 9.73 1.62 6.08
C ALA A 54 10.78 1.05 7.06
N GLU A 55 12.06 1.46 6.93
CA GLU A 55 13.16 1.02 7.79
C GLU A 55 12.93 1.41 9.25
N GLU A 56 12.59 2.69 9.48
CA GLU A 56 12.38 3.21 10.83
C GLU A 56 11.16 2.60 11.52
N LEU A 57 10.05 2.44 10.78
CA LEU A 57 8.86 1.78 11.31
C LEU A 57 9.14 0.30 11.62
N ALA A 58 9.87 -0.40 10.75
CA ALA A 58 10.27 -1.78 10.97
C ALA A 58 11.15 -1.92 12.20
N ALA A 59 12.09 -0.99 12.41
CA ALA A 59 12.95 -0.97 13.61
C ALA A 59 12.12 -0.80 14.89
N GLU A 60 11.15 0.14 14.92
CA GLU A 60 10.27 0.32 16.08
C GLU A 60 9.36 -0.89 16.35
N LEU A 61 8.96 -1.63 15.30
CA LEU A 61 8.10 -2.80 15.40
C LEU A 61 8.87 -4.11 15.64
N GLY A 62 10.20 -4.10 15.50
CA GLY A 62 11.03 -5.32 15.52
C GLY A 62 10.70 -6.26 14.36
N MET A 63 10.51 -5.73 13.15
CA MET A 63 10.14 -6.46 11.95
C MET A 63 11.27 -6.52 10.93
N HIS A 64 11.30 -7.58 10.13
CA HIS A 64 12.00 -7.60 8.84
C HIS A 64 11.29 -6.67 7.87
N TRP A 65 12.03 -6.12 6.90
CA TRP A 65 11.44 -5.24 5.91
C TRP A 65 12.08 -5.40 4.53
N ALA A 66 11.31 -5.07 3.50
CA ALA A 66 11.75 -4.90 2.13
C ALA A 66 11.04 -3.68 1.54
N HIS A 67 11.75 -2.91 0.70
CA HIS A 67 11.25 -1.70 0.07
C HIS A 67 11.68 -1.68 -1.39
N GLU A 68 10.75 -1.35 -2.29
CA GLU A 68 11.01 -1.11 -3.70
C GLU A 68 10.69 0.34 -4.04
N ALA A 69 11.73 1.06 -4.45
CA ALA A 69 11.61 2.46 -4.84
C ALA A 69 10.92 2.59 -6.20
N ALA A 70 10.03 3.58 -6.34
CA ALA A 70 9.28 3.78 -7.58
C ALA A 70 10.18 4.22 -8.76
N GLY A 71 11.27 4.91 -8.49
CA GLY A 71 12.11 5.49 -9.53
C GLY A 71 11.45 6.73 -10.14
N ILE A 72 10.93 7.62 -9.27
CA ILE A 72 10.23 8.84 -9.72
C ILE A 72 11.10 9.66 -10.67
N PRO A 73 10.68 9.93 -11.92
CA PRO A 73 11.40 10.78 -12.86
C PRO A 73 11.55 12.20 -12.31
N ARG A 74 12.76 12.73 -12.31
CA ARG A 74 13.03 14.07 -11.80
C ARG A 74 12.69 15.12 -12.87
N GLY A 75 12.09 16.24 -12.44
CA GLY A 75 11.74 17.36 -13.32
C GLY A 75 10.58 17.13 -14.27
N VAL A 76 9.94 15.99 -14.24
CA VAL A 76 8.71 15.73 -14.99
C VAL A 76 7.55 16.38 -14.27
N LYS A 77 6.83 17.25 -14.98
CA LYS A 77 5.61 17.91 -14.44
C LYS A 77 4.39 17.12 -14.86
N PRO A 78 3.37 17.01 -13.97
CA PRO A 78 2.08 16.42 -14.35
C PRO A 78 1.47 17.13 -15.56
N VAL A 79 1.03 16.36 -16.56
CA VAL A 79 0.39 16.90 -17.78
C VAL A 79 -1.06 17.29 -17.52
N LYS A 80 -1.75 16.56 -16.64
CA LYS A 80 -3.12 16.85 -16.19
C LYS A 80 -3.15 16.91 -14.69
N ARG A 81 -3.70 17.99 -14.14
CA ARG A 81 -3.98 18.10 -12.71
C ARG A 81 -5.45 17.84 -12.45
N GLN A 82 -5.73 16.81 -11.68
CA GLN A 82 -7.02 16.60 -11.05
C GLN A 82 -6.90 17.14 -9.62
N TRP A 83 -7.31 18.37 -9.40
CA TRP A 83 -7.10 19.13 -8.16
C TRP A 83 -7.48 18.36 -6.87
N TRP A 84 -8.36 17.40 -6.96
CA TRP A 84 -8.80 16.55 -5.86
C TRP A 84 -7.94 15.26 -5.67
N LEU A 85 -7.03 14.98 -6.61
CA LEU A 85 -6.05 13.87 -6.55
C LEU A 85 -4.60 14.37 -6.50
N ASP A 86 -4.36 15.65 -6.77
CA ASP A 86 -3.01 16.23 -6.85
C ASP A 86 -2.45 16.64 -5.49
N PHE A 87 -2.66 15.83 -4.46
CA PHE A 87 -2.09 16.07 -3.13
C PHE A 87 -0.66 15.54 -2.99
N GLU A 88 -0.13 14.90 -4.03
CA GLU A 88 1.21 14.34 -4.00
C GLU A 88 2.24 15.46 -4.21
N GLU A 89 3.10 15.68 -3.22
CA GLU A 89 4.23 16.58 -3.36
C GLU A 89 5.25 15.98 -4.33
N PRO A 90 5.70 16.73 -5.36
CA PRO A 90 6.75 16.26 -6.26
C PRO A 90 8.06 16.05 -5.49
N ILE A 91 8.87 15.12 -5.95
CA ILE A 91 10.23 14.97 -5.48
C ILE A 91 11.11 15.95 -6.27
N ASP A 92 11.85 16.79 -5.53
CA ASP A 92 12.72 17.82 -6.11
C ASP A 92 13.80 17.21 -7.01
N LEU A 93 14.24 17.97 -8.03
CA LEU A 93 15.31 17.59 -8.94
C LEU A 93 16.61 17.18 -8.23
N GLN A 94 16.92 17.85 -7.12
CA GLN A 94 18.14 17.63 -6.33
C GLN A 94 17.91 16.66 -5.17
N ASP A 95 16.71 16.09 -5.05
CA ASP A 95 16.42 15.11 -4.02
C ASP A 95 16.97 13.74 -4.43
N THR A 96 17.80 13.16 -3.58
CA THR A 96 18.37 11.82 -3.78
C THR A 96 17.48 10.71 -3.25
N GLY A 97 16.45 11.06 -2.47
CA GLY A 97 15.46 10.13 -1.96
C GLY A 97 14.42 9.72 -3.02
N ASP A 98 13.60 8.76 -2.69
CA ASP A 98 12.51 8.29 -3.53
C ASP A 98 11.29 7.91 -2.67
N THR A 99 10.21 7.51 -3.30
CA THR A 99 9.05 6.89 -2.67
C THR A 99 8.82 5.52 -3.27
N GLY A 100 7.99 4.70 -2.65
CA GLY A 100 7.75 3.36 -3.18
C GLY A 100 6.74 2.56 -2.37
N VAL A 101 6.86 1.24 -2.47
CA VAL A 101 6.06 0.28 -1.70
C VAL A 101 6.97 -0.55 -0.80
N ALA A 102 6.45 -0.95 0.36
CA ALA A 102 7.22 -1.77 1.28
C ALA A 102 6.37 -2.86 1.93
N LEU A 103 7.03 -3.95 2.30
CA LEU A 103 6.50 -5.00 3.16
C LEU A 103 7.34 -5.07 4.43
N LEU A 104 6.67 -5.07 5.58
CA LEU A 104 7.27 -5.33 6.88
C LEU A 104 6.65 -6.61 7.44
N SER A 105 7.45 -7.46 8.08
CA SER A 105 6.96 -8.74 8.60
C SER A 105 7.71 -9.17 9.86
N ARG A 106 7.00 -9.74 10.82
CA ARG A 106 7.61 -10.42 11.98
C ARG A 106 8.33 -11.70 11.57
N LEU A 107 7.93 -12.29 10.45
CA LEU A 107 8.53 -13.47 9.86
C LEU A 107 9.55 -13.04 8.79
N PRO A 108 10.63 -13.79 8.56
CA PRO A 108 11.57 -13.49 7.49
C PRO A 108 10.88 -13.39 6.12
N LEU A 109 11.21 -12.34 5.37
CA LEU A 109 10.77 -12.15 4.00
C LEU A 109 11.70 -12.91 3.05
N LYS A 110 11.14 -13.80 2.24
CA LYS A 110 11.83 -14.60 1.22
C LYS A 110 11.36 -14.18 -0.18
N ASP A 111 12.17 -14.46 -1.18
CA ASP A 111 11.82 -14.30 -2.60
C ASP A 111 11.22 -12.91 -2.91
N VAL A 112 11.84 -11.88 -2.33
CA VAL A 112 11.39 -10.51 -2.54
C VAL A 112 11.54 -10.16 -4.03
N THR A 113 10.45 -9.69 -4.63
CA THR A 113 10.39 -9.41 -6.07
C THR A 113 9.71 -8.07 -6.32
N ARG A 114 10.37 -7.21 -7.08
CA ARG A 114 9.78 -6.00 -7.65
C ARG A 114 8.91 -6.37 -8.85
N ILE A 115 7.76 -5.71 -8.97
CA ILE A 115 6.85 -5.86 -10.11
C ILE A 115 6.51 -4.46 -10.61
N ASP A 116 7.04 -4.09 -11.77
CA ASP A 116 6.70 -2.82 -12.41
C ASP A 116 5.33 -2.93 -13.07
N LEU A 117 4.46 -1.98 -12.79
CA LEU A 117 3.13 -1.91 -13.37
C LEU A 117 3.16 -1.04 -14.64
N PRO A 118 2.37 -1.37 -15.68
CA PRO A 118 2.37 -0.60 -16.91
C PRO A 118 1.96 0.86 -16.65
N TRP A 119 2.66 1.78 -17.32
CA TRP A 119 2.35 3.19 -17.31
C TRP A 119 0.93 3.42 -17.85
N GLN A 120 0.18 4.26 -17.15
CA GLN A 120 -1.15 4.67 -17.54
C GLN A 120 -1.19 6.20 -17.72
N GLU A 121 -2.20 6.87 -17.18
CA GLU A 121 -2.33 8.33 -17.26
C GLU A 121 -1.23 9.07 -16.49
N CYS A 122 -0.76 8.50 -15.38
CA CYS A 122 0.25 9.09 -14.52
C CYS A 122 1.67 8.80 -15.04
N GLN A 123 2.10 9.51 -16.08
CA GLN A 123 3.44 9.33 -16.69
C GLN A 123 4.58 9.98 -15.89
N TRP A 124 4.27 10.70 -14.83
CA TRP A 124 5.28 11.33 -13.95
C TRP A 124 5.57 10.51 -12.69
N ARG A 125 4.85 9.42 -12.45
CA ARG A 125 5.00 8.59 -11.27
C ARG A 125 4.79 7.11 -11.61
N PRO A 126 5.88 6.33 -11.68
CA PRO A 126 5.79 4.90 -11.88
C PRO A 126 4.96 4.23 -10.80
N ARG A 127 4.17 3.24 -11.18
CA ARG A 127 3.43 2.38 -10.26
C ARG A 127 4.08 1.02 -10.22
N LEU A 128 4.04 0.39 -9.06
CA LEU A 128 4.70 -0.88 -8.83
C LEU A 128 3.99 -1.68 -7.74
N ALA A 129 4.33 -2.95 -7.68
CA ALA A 129 4.07 -3.80 -6.54
C ALA A 129 5.39 -4.41 -6.04
N ILE A 130 5.38 -4.85 -4.79
CA ILE A 130 6.39 -5.70 -4.19
C ILE A 130 5.73 -7.01 -3.78
N ALA A 131 6.39 -8.13 -4.04
CA ALA A 131 5.96 -9.42 -3.56
C ALA A 131 7.01 -10.07 -2.67
N ALA A 132 6.58 -10.82 -1.66
CA ALA A 132 7.46 -11.60 -0.81
C ALA A 132 6.73 -12.86 -0.32
N THR A 133 7.50 -13.86 0.05
CA THR A 133 7.01 -15.10 0.69
C THR A 133 7.34 -15.08 2.17
N ILE A 134 6.39 -15.47 3.01
CA ILE A 134 6.60 -15.73 4.44
C ILE A 134 6.22 -17.18 4.76
N SER A 135 6.87 -17.77 5.76
CA SER A 135 6.50 -19.12 6.26
C SER A 135 5.67 -18.97 7.53
N VAL A 136 4.44 -19.46 7.51
CA VAL A 136 3.52 -19.53 8.66
C VAL A 136 3.44 -21.01 9.08
N GLY A 137 4.15 -21.39 10.14
CA GLY A 137 4.33 -22.79 10.48
C GLY A 137 5.07 -23.55 9.37
N THR A 138 4.41 -24.54 8.77
CA THR A 138 4.95 -25.34 7.65
C THR A 138 4.48 -24.85 6.28
N GLN A 139 3.59 -23.86 6.24
CA GLN A 139 2.99 -23.36 5.01
C GLN A 139 3.62 -22.04 4.59
N ASP A 140 4.04 -21.95 3.34
CA ASP A 140 4.46 -20.70 2.73
C ASP A 140 3.26 -19.93 2.18
N VAL A 141 3.27 -18.62 2.34
CA VAL A 141 2.23 -17.69 1.85
C VAL A 141 2.90 -16.60 1.00
N ARG A 142 2.39 -16.38 -0.20
CA ARG A 142 2.89 -15.33 -1.09
C ARG A 142 2.06 -14.05 -0.91
N ILE A 143 2.72 -12.93 -0.67
CA ILE A 143 2.09 -11.63 -0.40
C ILE A 143 2.50 -10.65 -1.49
N PHE A 144 1.52 -9.93 -2.04
CA PHE A 144 1.71 -8.87 -3.03
C PHE A 144 1.16 -7.57 -2.47
N ASN A 145 1.99 -6.55 -2.40
CA ASN A 145 1.60 -5.18 -2.03
C ASN A 145 1.71 -4.28 -3.25
N ALA A 146 0.59 -3.71 -3.69
CA ALA A 146 0.50 -2.91 -4.89
C ALA A 146 0.08 -1.47 -4.62
N HIS A 147 0.59 -0.56 -5.46
CA HIS A 147 0.12 0.82 -5.55
C HIS A 147 -0.28 1.12 -6.99
N VAL A 148 -1.58 1.14 -7.24
CA VAL A 148 -2.19 1.29 -8.57
C VAL A 148 -2.39 2.77 -8.91
N ASP A 149 -2.44 3.13 -10.20
CA ASP A 149 -2.57 4.51 -10.66
C ASP A 149 -3.98 5.09 -10.36
N PRO A 150 -4.10 6.15 -9.53
CA PRO A 150 -5.39 6.80 -9.25
C PRO A 150 -6.01 7.49 -10.47
N HIS A 151 -5.16 7.95 -11.41
CA HIS A 151 -5.59 8.74 -12.57
C HIS A 151 -6.06 7.85 -13.72
N ALA A 152 -5.66 6.56 -13.75
CA ALA A 152 -6.06 5.63 -14.79
C ALA A 152 -7.57 5.42 -14.84
N ALA A 153 -8.11 5.23 -16.03
CA ALA A 153 -9.46 4.69 -16.21
C ALA A 153 -9.53 3.25 -15.66
N VAL A 154 -10.72 2.68 -15.59
CA VAL A 154 -10.92 1.34 -15.02
C VAL A 154 -10.09 0.29 -15.73
N ASP A 155 -10.14 0.25 -17.05
CA ASP A 155 -9.36 -0.68 -17.89
C ASP A 155 -7.85 -0.54 -17.68
N GLY A 156 -7.35 0.68 -17.49
CA GLY A 156 -5.96 0.93 -17.14
C GLY A 156 -5.58 0.39 -15.76
N GLN A 157 -6.45 0.55 -14.75
CA GLN A 157 -6.23 -0.06 -13.42
C GLN A 157 -6.28 -1.60 -13.50
N LEU A 158 -7.23 -2.15 -14.26
CA LEU A 158 -7.31 -3.59 -14.48
C LEU A 158 -6.09 -4.13 -15.21
N ALA A 159 -5.53 -3.40 -16.19
CA ALA A 159 -4.29 -3.78 -16.84
C ALA A 159 -3.09 -3.83 -15.87
N GLN A 160 -3.04 -2.93 -14.88
CA GLN A 160 -2.04 -3.00 -13.82
C GLN A 160 -2.27 -4.20 -12.88
N LEU A 161 -3.50 -4.49 -12.52
CA LEU A 161 -3.86 -5.66 -11.71
C LEU A 161 -3.63 -6.97 -12.47
N GLU A 162 -3.77 -7.01 -13.79
CA GLU A 162 -3.49 -8.18 -14.63
C GLU A 162 -2.02 -8.63 -14.52
N VAL A 163 -1.08 -7.69 -14.45
CA VAL A 163 0.34 -8.02 -14.22
C VAL A 163 0.52 -8.75 -12.89
N ILE A 164 -0.16 -8.29 -11.83
CA ILE A 164 -0.12 -8.93 -10.52
C ILE A 164 -0.79 -10.31 -10.58
N ALA A 165 -1.97 -10.39 -11.20
CA ALA A 165 -2.71 -11.63 -11.36
C ALA A 165 -1.87 -12.70 -12.08
N THR A 166 -1.20 -12.34 -13.17
CA THR A 166 -0.28 -13.24 -13.89
C THR A 166 0.83 -13.77 -12.98
N GLN A 167 1.40 -12.92 -12.12
CA GLN A 167 2.41 -13.37 -11.15
C GLN A 167 1.81 -14.31 -10.09
N THR A 168 0.55 -14.08 -9.70
CA THR A 168 -0.11 -14.95 -8.73
C THR A 168 -0.54 -16.29 -9.32
N GLU A 169 -0.80 -16.37 -10.60
CA GLU A 169 -1.11 -17.62 -11.32
C GLU A 169 0.12 -18.52 -11.48
N ALA A 170 1.32 -17.93 -11.46
CA ALA A 170 2.57 -18.68 -11.50
C ALA A 170 2.91 -19.42 -10.19
N THR A 171 2.11 -19.24 -9.14
CA THR A 171 2.31 -19.92 -7.84
C THR A 171 1.08 -20.70 -7.42
N THR A 172 1.32 -21.86 -6.79
CA THR A 172 0.29 -22.66 -6.12
C THR A 172 0.15 -22.32 -4.63
N LEU A 173 1.00 -21.45 -4.12
CA LEU A 173 0.95 -21.03 -2.72
C LEU A 173 -0.34 -20.26 -2.40
N PRO A 174 -0.83 -20.36 -1.17
CA PRO A 174 -1.79 -19.39 -0.65
C PRO A 174 -1.29 -17.97 -0.90
N THR A 175 -2.18 -17.09 -1.34
CA THR A 175 -1.79 -15.77 -1.85
C THR A 175 -2.64 -14.68 -1.22
N ILE A 176 -1.99 -13.59 -0.82
CA ILE A 176 -2.63 -12.35 -0.36
C ILE A 176 -2.20 -11.23 -1.30
N VAL A 177 -3.17 -10.57 -1.93
CA VAL A 177 -2.96 -9.38 -2.77
C VAL A 177 -3.61 -8.21 -2.05
N LEU A 178 -2.81 -7.21 -1.70
CA LEU A 178 -3.28 -6.07 -0.93
C LEU A 178 -2.60 -4.77 -1.39
N GLY A 179 -3.11 -3.64 -0.92
CA GLY A 179 -2.51 -2.34 -1.16
C GLY A 179 -3.53 -1.26 -1.49
N ASP A 180 -3.00 -0.12 -1.94
CA ASP A 180 -3.80 0.98 -2.45
C ASP A 180 -4.07 0.77 -3.95
N PHE A 181 -5.29 0.35 -4.27
CA PHE A 181 -5.73 0.14 -5.65
C PHE A 181 -6.39 1.38 -6.24
N ASN A 182 -6.50 2.44 -5.45
CA ASN A 182 -7.05 3.72 -5.89
C ASN A 182 -8.43 3.61 -6.57
N THR A 183 -9.30 2.73 -6.04
CA THR A 183 -10.65 2.50 -6.57
C THR A 183 -11.60 3.62 -6.14
N LEU A 184 -11.26 4.86 -6.49
CA LEU A 184 -11.90 6.09 -6.00
C LEU A 184 -13.30 6.36 -6.61
N SER A 185 -13.92 5.37 -7.22
CA SER A 185 -15.30 5.41 -7.69
C SER A 185 -15.98 4.07 -7.47
N ARG A 186 -17.33 4.08 -7.42
CA ARG A 186 -18.11 2.85 -7.26
C ARG A 186 -17.84 1.85 -8.38
N GLN A 187 -17.73 2.33 -9.62
CA GLN A 187 -17.45 1.49 -10.78
C GLN A 187 -16.08 0.81 -10.63
N LYS A 188 -15.01 1.57 -10.32
CA LYS A 188 -13.68 1.01 -10.08
C LYS A 188 -13.70 -0.07 -8.99
N CYS A 189 -14.41 0.17 -7.87
CA CYS A 189 -14.54 -0.82 -6.80
C CYS A 189 -15.22 -2.11 -7.29
N ILE A 190 -16.31 -2.01 -8.06
CA ILE A 190 -17.06 -3.17 -8.55
C ILE A 190 -16.16 -3.97 -9.51
N GLU A 191 -15.62 -3.33 -10.53
CA GLU A 191 -14.84 -4.00 -11.57
C GLU A 191 -13.53 -4.59 -11.02
N THR A 192 -12.84 -3.91 -10.11
CA THR A 192 -11.67 -4.48 -9.41
C THR A 192 -12.04 -5.73 -8.62
N ARG A 193 -13.17 -5.69 -7.91
CA ARG A 193 -13.65 -6.83 -7.14
C ARG A 193 -14.01 -8.01 -8.04
N GLU A 194 -14.81 -7.78 -9.05
CA GLU A 194 -15.23 -8.81 -10.03
C GLU A 194 -14.02 -9.42 -10.74
N PHE A 195 -13.04 -8.59 -11.11
CA PHE A 195 -11.80 -9.01 -11.75
C PHE A 195 -11.01 -10.02 -10.90
N LEU A 196 -10.84 -9.75 -9.61
CA LEU A 196 -10.10 -10.62 -8.70
C LEU A 196 -10.93 -11.82 -8.23
N GLU A 197 -12.24 -11.66 -7.99
CA GLU A 197 -13.14 -12.76 -7.65
C GLU A 197 -13.24 -13.79 -8.79
N ALA A 198 -13.23 -13.36 -10.06
CA ALA A 198 -13.18 -14.26 -11.21
C ALA A 198 -11.90 -15.12 -11.26
N ARG A 199 -10.86 -14.73 -10.54
CA ARG A 199 -9.57 -15.45 -10.40
C ARG A 199 -9.45 -16.24 -9.08
N GLY A 200 -10.58 -16.44 -8.39
CA GLY A 200 -10.67 -17.24 -7.17
C GLY A 200 -10.24 -16.50 -5.90
N TYR A 201 -10.08 -15.18 -5.95
CA TYR A 201 -9.84 -14.38 -4.76
C TYR A 201 -11.13 -14.06 -4.03
N THR A 202 -11.03 -13.86 -2.72
CA THR A 202 -12.13 -13.35 -1.89
C THR A 202 -11.66 -12.14 -1.09
N THR A 203 -12.58 -11.25 -0.77
CA THR A 203 -12.32 -10.10 0.09
C THR A 203 -13.46 -9.93 1.10
N PRO A 204 -13.17 -9.57 2.36
CA PRO A 204 -14.21 -9.34 3.34
C PRO A 204 -14.79 -7.92 3.24
N PHE A 205 -14.12 -7.01 2.51
CA PHE A 205 -14.51 -5.61 2.46
C PHE A 205 -15.69 -5.40 1.49
N PRO A 206 -16.85 -4.90 1.96
CA PRO A 206 -17.91 -4.50 1.05
C PRO A 206 -17.46 -3.38 0.11
N THR A 207 -17.92 -3.43 -1.13
CA THR A 207 -17.71 -2.34 -2.10
C THR A 207 -18.18 -1.00 -1.50
N GLY A 208 -17.32 0.02 -1.56
CA GLY A 208 -17.59 1.33 -0.99
C GLY A 208 -17.18 1.49 0.48
N THR A 209 -16.47 0.51 1.08
CA THR A 209 -15.88 0.66 2.43
C THR A 209 -14.91 1.83 2.45
N PRO A 210 -15.15 2.89 3.24
CA PRO A 210 -14.25 4.04 3.23
C PRO A 210 -12.91 3.71 3.89
N THR A 211 -11.84 3.85 3.14
CA THR A 211 -10.46 3.64 3.59
C THR A 211 -9.59 4.89 3.39
N TRP A 212 -9.91 5.75 2.42
CA TRP A 212 -9.28 7.03 2.17
C TRP A 212 -10.24 8.20 2.44
N ARG A 213 -9.69 9.35 2.86
CA ARG A 213 -10.49 10.51 3.22
C ARG A 213 -9.79 11.84 2.95
N THR A 214 -10.62 12.82 2.64
CA THR A 214 -10.31 14.25 2.80
C THR A 214 -11.23 14.85 3.88
N THR A 215 -11.22 16.17 4.02
CA THR A 215 -12.17 16.90 4.90
C THR A 215 -13.63 16.61 4.54
N VAL A 216 -13.94 16.38 3.27
CA VAL A 216 -15.32 16.27 2.75
C VAL A 216 -15.63 14.94 2.06
N LEU A 217 -14.62 14.23 1.59
CA LEU A 217 -14.78 12.99 0.84
C LEU A 217 -14.28 11.79 1.63
N LYS A 218 -14.96 10.65 1.45
CA LYS A 218 -14.53 9.35 1.95
C LYS A 218 -14.71 8.35 0.82
N MET A 219 -13.65 7.65 0.45
CA MET A 219 -13.64 6.73 -0.68
C MET A 219 -13.00 5.39 -0.33
N HIS A 220 -13.29 4.38 -1.11
CA HIS A 220 -12.70 3.06 -0.99
C HIS A 220 -11.48 2.99 -1.93
N ALA A 221 -10.29 3.05 -1.37
CA ALA A 221 -9.03 2.98 -2.12
C ALA A 221 -8.29 1.66 -1.90
N ASP A 222 -8.30 1.17 -0.66
CA ASP A 222 -7.43 0.09 -0.19
C ASP A 222 -8.18 -1.23 -0.12
N TRP A 223 -7.49 -2.32 -0.50
CA TRP A 223 -8.05 -3.66 -0.55
C TRP A 223 -7.14 -4.72 0.07
N ILE A 224 -7.76 -5.79 0.56
CA ILE A 224 -7.10 -7.08 0.86
C ILE A 224 -7.93 -8.17 0.18
N PHE A 225 -7.31 -8.90 -0.73
CA PHE A 225 -7.83 -10.06 -1.40
C PHE A 225 -7.00 -11.28 -1.03
N VAL A 226 -7.65 -12.41 -0.81
CA VAL A 226 -6.98 -13.65 -0.42
C VAL A 226 -7.42 -14.83 -1.28
N ARG A 227 -6.51 -15.76 -1.51
CA ARG A 227 -6.76 -17.04 -2.17
C ARG A 227 -5.97 -18.13 -1.44
N GLY A 228 -6.63 -19.26 -1.10
CA GLY A 228 -5.99 -20.38 -0.40
C GLY A 228 -5.74 -20.14 1.09
N VAL A 229 -6.33 -19.10 1.69
CA VAL A 229 -6.37 -18.87 3.13
C VAL A 229 -7.80 -18.48 3.54
N LYS A 230 -8.14 -18.69 4.81
CA LYS A 230 -9.44 -18.35 5.36
C LYS A 230 -9.37 -17.03 6.12
N ILE A 231 -10.28 -16.10 5.84
CA ILE A 231 -10.41 -14.86 6.59
C ILE A 231 -11.23 -15.14 7.86
N GLU A 232 -10.66 -14.86 9.03
CA GLU A 232 -11.31 -15.04 10.33
C GLU A 232 -11.95 -13.75 10.84
N ARG A 233 -11.21 -12.64 10.77
CA ARG A 233 -11.67 -11.31 11.19
C ARG A 233 -11.07 -10.23 10.28
N TRP A 234 -11.73 -9.10 10.22
CA TRP A 234 -11.26 -7.96 9.42
C TRP A 234 -11.82 -6.65 9.95
N GLY A 235 -11.26 -5.54 9.52
CA GLY A 235 -11.77 -4.22 9.86
C GLY A 235 -10.98 -3.07 9.26
N VAL A 236 -11.44 -1.87 9.61
CA VAL A 236 -10.80 -0.60 9.28
C VAL A 236 -10.44 0.09 10.58
N ALA A 237 -9.17 0.44 10.76
CA ALA A 237 -8.66 1.04 12.00
C ALA A 237 -9.00 2.54 12.07
N LYS A 238 -10.24 2.83 12.44
CA LYS A 238 -10.72 4.21 12.70
C LYS A 238 -10.69 4.46 14.21
N PRO A 239 -10.22 5.58 14.68
CA PRO A 239 -9.75 6.80 14.00
C PRO A 239 -8.21 6.99 14.00
N LEU A 240 -7.43 6.05 13.51
CA LEU A 240 -5.99 6.24 13.43
C LEU A 240 -5.64 7.36 12.43
N ASN A 241 -5.01 8.44 12.91
CA ASN A 241 -4.77 9.67 12.17
C ASN A 241 -3.27 9.87 11.85
N VAL A 242 -2.61 8.83 11.34
CA VAL A 242 -1.21 8.90 10.89
C VAL A 242 -1.08 9.12 9.39
N SER A 243 -2.18 8.99 8.66
CA SER A 243 -2.30 9.16 7.21
C SER A 243 -3.70 9.67 6.86
N ASP A 244 -3.93 10.09 5.63
CA ASP A 244 -5.25 10.29 5.03
C ASP A 244 -5.95 8.96 4.69
N HIS A 245 -5.22 7.85 4.68
CA HIS A 245 -5.78 6.51 4.67
C HIS A 245 -6.00 5.99 6.09
N TRP A 246 -7.09 5.25 6.29
CA TRP A 246 -7.26 4.41 7.47
C TRP A 246 -6.72 3.01 7.18
N PRO A 247 -5.83 2.47 8.01
CA PRO A 247 -5.35 1.11 7.83
C PRO A 247 -6.51 0.12 7.80
N ILE A 248 -6.51 -0.74 6.80
CA ILE A 248 -7.38 -1.92 6.76
C ILE A 248 -6.59 -3.15 7.23
N TRP A 249 -7.26 -4.11 7.82
CA TRP A 249 -6.64 -5.31 8.35
C TRP A 249 -7.51 -6.55 8.17
N ALA A 250 -6.89 -7.69 8.05
CA ALA A 250 -7.54 -8.99 8.09
C ALA A 250 -6.67 -9.98 8.88
N GLU A 251 -7.31 -10.81 9.68
CA GLU A 251 -6.70 -12.00 10.26
C GLU A 251 -7.06 -13.19 9.38
N VAL A 252 -6.04 -13.94 9.01
CA VAL A 252 -6.20 -15.10 8.14
C VAL A 252 -5.66 -16.36 8.83
N ALA A 253 -6.37 -17.47 8.65
CA ALA A 253 -5.88 -18.79 8.98
C ALA A 253 -5.26 -19.41 7.73
N VAL A 254 -4.07 -19.98 7.90
CA VAL A 254 -3.35 -20.75 6.90
C VAL A 254 -3.50 -22.22 7.29
N GLU A 255 -4.17 -23.01 6.44
CA GLU A 255 -4.42 -24.44 6.70
C GLU A 255 -3.25 -25.33 6.31
#